data_7973c5a6f351c852cb995d25e3f0221f
#
_entry.id   7973c5a6f351c852cb995d25e3f0221f
#
_cell.length_a   1.000
_cell.length_b   1.000
_cell.length_c   1.000
_cell.angle_alpha   90.00
_cell.angle_beta   90.00
_cell.angle_gamma   90.00
#
_symmetry.space_group_name_H-M   'P 1'
#
loop_
_entity.id
_entity.type
_entity.pdbx_description
1 polymer ?
#
loop_
_entity_poly.entity_id
_entity_poly.type
_entity_poly.pdbx_seq_one_letter_code
_entity_poly.pdbx_strand_id
1 'polypeptide(L)'
;MILCDLPYGTTALGWDCLLDMFELWNEYHRVIKDDGPIVLTASQPFTSKLVMSNIENFKYEWIWDKKMCSGFMAAKYRPLLAHENILVFAKNKTIYNPLFTERTATELKRFSHKFKEIESKTEHASHLTLSNKSRDDAKMKNPSTLIRINGLVNSSKEKKQGLHPTQKPTEL
;
A
#
# COMPACT_ATOMS: atom_id res chain seq x y z
N MET A 1 3.32 -0.29 15.75
CA MET A 1 2.97 -0.79 14.40
C MET A 1 3.17 -2.29 14.35
N ILE A 2 2.27 -3.00 13.69
CA ILE A 2 2.44 -4.39 13.27
C ILE A 2 2.64 -4.36 11.76
N LEU A 3 3.65 -5.06 11.25
CA LEU A 3 3.87 -5.31 9.83
C LEU A 3 4.02 -6.82 9.65
N CYS A 4 3.12 -7.45 8.89
CA CYS A 4 3.10 -8.89 8.77
C CYS A 4 2.73 -9.34 7.35
N ASP A 5 3.37 -10.43 6.91
CA ASP A 5 3.06 -11.17 5.69
C ASP A 5 2.37 -12.49 6.11
N LEU A 6 1.04 -12.48 6.07
CA LEU A 6 0.23 -13.63 6.47
C LEU A 6 0.27 -14.74 5.42
N PRO A 7 -0.01 -16.00 5.77
CA PRO A 7 -0.28 -17.03 4.77
C PRO A 7 -1.60 -16.73 4.04
N TYR A 8 -1.58 -16.79 2.70
CA TYR A 8 -2.74 -16.43 1.87
C TYR A 8 -3.65 -17.62 1.54
N GLY A 9 -3.19 -18.85 1.82
CA GLY A 9 -3.90 -20.09 1.46
C GLY A 9 -4.00 -20.29 -0.06
N THR A 10 -3.02 -19.79 -0.82
CA THR A 10 -3.02 -19.82 -2.29
C THR A 10 -2.00 -20.78 -2.89
N THR A 11 -1.16 -21.37 -2.07
CA THR A 11 -0.14 -22.35 -2.49
C THR A 11 -0.42 -23.73 -1.89
N ALA A 12 0.21 -24.76 -2.44
CA ALA A 12 0.13 -26.14 -1.91
C ALA A 12 1.14 -26.40 -0.77
N LEU A 13 1.77 -25.36 -0.23
CA LEU A 13 2.75 -25.50 0.84
C LEU A 13 2.07 -25.65 2.19
N GLY A 14 2.53 -26.60 3.02
CA GLY A 14 1.86 -26.98 4.28
C GLY A 14 1.76 -25.82 5.31
N TRP A 15 2.60 -24.80 5.19
CA TRP A 15 2.53 -23.61 6.06
C TRP A 15 1.55 -22.53 5.53
N ASP A 16 1.13 -22.60 4.27
CA ASP A 16 0.24 -21.60 3.64
C ASP A 16 -1.22 -21.93 3.94
N CYS A 17 -1.57 -21.99 5.22
CA CYS A 17 -2.94 -22.22 5.68
C CYS A 17 -3.55 -20.94 6.19
N LEU A 18 -4.84 -20.73 5.89
CA LEU A 18 -5.59 -19.58 6.38
C LEU A 18 -5.72 -19.62 7.91
N LEU A 19 -5.39 -18.51 8.52
CA LEU A 19 -5.59 -18.30 9.95
C LEU A 19 -7.06 -18.00 10.24
N ASP A 20 -7.49 -18.27 11.47
CA ASP A 20 -8.77 -17.75 11.97
C ASP A 20 -8.69 -16.23 12.09
N MET A 21 -9.50 -15.53 11.29
CA MET A 21 -9.46 -14.06 11.25
C MET A 21 -9.96 -13.43 12.56
N PHE A 22 -10.91 -14.05 13.24
CA PHE A 22 -11.43 -13.52 14.49
C PHE A 22 -10.35 -13.58 15.59
N GLU A 23 -9.70 -14.71 15.75
CA GLU A 23 -8.61 -14.88 16.71
C GLU A 23 -7.42 -13.95 16.36
N LEU A 24 -7.06 -13.86 15.08
CA LEU A 24 -5.98 -12.97 14.61
C LEU A 24 -6.25 -11.50 15.00
N TRP A 25 -7.46 -10.99 14.73
CA TRP A 25 -7.80 -9.61 15.07
C TRP A 25 -7.84 -9.36 16.55
N ASN A 26 -8.31 -10.32 17.35
CA ASN A 26 -8.31 -10.22 18.81
C ASN A 26 -6.88 -10.08 19.35
N GLU A 27 -5.94 -10.90 18.87
CA GLU A 27 -4.54 -10.83 19.28
C GLU A 27 -3.85 -9.56 18.81
N TYR A 28 -4.08 -9.13 17.57
CA TYR A 28 -3.55 -7.87 17.09
C TYR A 28 -4.07 -6.68 17.90
N HIS A 29 -5.37 -6.64 18.20
CA HIS A 29 -5.97 -5.59 19.01
C HIS A 29 -5.51 -5.60 20.46
N ARG A 30 -5.14 -6.76 20.99
CA ARG A 30 -4.61 -6.90 22.36
C ARG A 30 -3.23 -6.29 22.49
N VAL A 31 -2.37 -6.40 21.48
CA VAL A 31 -0.96 -6.00 21.55
C VAL A 31 -0.67 -4.64 20.92
N ILE A 32 -1.53 -4.15 20.00
CA ILE A 32 -1.32 -2.88 19.31
C ILE A 32 -1.76 -1.71 20.18
N LYS A 33 -1.02 -0.60 20.11
CA LYS A 33 -1.47 0.68 20.69
C LYS A 33 -2.66 1.22 19.92
N ASP A 34 -3.49 2.05 20.56
CA ASP A 34 -4.73 2.58 19.98
C ASP A 34 -4.52 3.44 18.72
N ASP A 35 -3.37 4.08 18.58
CA ASP A 35 -2.92 4.85 17.40
C ASP A 35 -2.00 4.05 16.46
N GLY A 36 -1.75 2.79 16.79
CA GLY A 36 -0.83 1.93 16.04
C GLY A 36 -1.46 1.37 14.76
N PRO A 37 -0.79 1.51 13.59
CA PRO A 37 -1.24 0.86 12.37
C PRO A 37 -0.87 -0.63 12.35
N ILE A 38 -1.77 -1.43 11.76
CA ILE A 38 -1.55 -2.82 11.37
C ILE A 38 -1.45 -2.84 9.85
N VAL A 39 -0.31 -3.27 9.34
CA VAL A 39 0.01 -3.29 7.91
C VAL A 39 0.21 -4.74 7.48
N LEU A 40 -0.61 -5.20 6.54
CA LEU A 40 -0.65 -6.58 6.10
C LEU A 40 -0.50 -6.66 4.58
N THR A 41 0.40 -7.52 4.10
CA THR A 41 0.47 -7.83 2.67
C THR A 41 -0.60 -8.85 2.31
N ALA A 42 -1.12 -8.76 1.10
CA ALA A 42 -2.16 -9.66 0.61
C ALA A 42 -2.19 -9.73 -0.92
N SER A 43 -2.77 -10.78 -1.43
CA SER A 43 -3.10 -10.95 -2.85
C SER A 43 -4.51 -11.54 -2.99
N GLN A 44 -5.19 -11.26 -4.11
CA GLN A 44 -6.53 -11.79 -4.34
C GLN A 44 -6.54 -13.33 -4.46
N PRO A 45 -7.56 -14.03 -3.92
CA PRO A 45 -8.79 -13.52 -3.28
C PRO A 45 -8.65 -13.20 -1.78
N PHE A 46 -7.48 -13.48 -1.18
CA PHE A 46 -7.25 -13.27 0.26
C PHE A 46 -7.39 -11.79 0.65
N THR A 47 -6.97 -10.84 -0.20
CA THR A 47 -7.16 -9.39 0.01
C THR A 47 -8.61 -9.05 0.37
N SER A 48 -9.56 -9.50 -0.45
CA SER A 48 -10.99 -9.22 -0.21
C SER A 48 -11.48 -9.83 1.10
N LYS A 49 -11.08 -11.08 1.40
CA LYS A 49 -11.44 -11.76 2.65
C LYS A 49 -10.89 -11.00 3.86
N LEU A 50 -9.64 -10.55 3.79
CA LEU A 50 -8.97 -9.84 4.88
C LEU A 50 -9.61 -8.48 5.15
N VAL A 51 -9.92 -7.70 4.10
CA VAL A 51 -10.62 -6.42 4.24
C VAL A 51 -12.01 -6.62 4.86
N MET A 52 -12.79 -7.59 4.37
CA MET A 52 -14.14 -7.85 4.89
C MET A 52 -14.15 -8.37 6.31
N SER A 53 -13.08 -9.04 6.76
CA SER A 53 -12.99 -9.54 8.14
C SER A 53 -12.83 -8.41 9.18
N ASN A 54 -12.46 -7.20 8.76
CA ASN A 54 -12.28 -6.05 9.68
C ASN A 54 -12.49 -4.70 8.95
N ILE A 55 -13.61 -4.59 8.23
CA ILE A 55 -13.93 -3.44 7.39
C ILE A 55 -13.98 -2.12 8.18
N GLU A 56 -14.42 -2.15 9.42
CA GLU A 56 -14.54 -0.94 10.27
C GLU A 56 -13.18 -0.30 10.56
N ASN A 57 -12.15 -1.10 10.69
CA ASN A 57 -10.79 -0.65 10.97
C ASN A 57 -9.94 -0.47 9.71
N PHE A 58 -10.42 -0.87 8.52
CA PHE A 58 -9.74 -0.65 7.27
C PHE A 58 -9.60 0.85 6.96
N LYS A 59 -8.39 1.31 6.62
CA LYS A 59 -8.11 2.73 6.34
C LYS A 59 -7.85 2.97 4.86
N TYR A 60 -6.88 2.29 4.28
CA TYR A 60 -6.49 2.42 2.88
C TYR A 60 -5.55 1.25 2.49
N GLU A 61 -5.23 1.20 1.20
CA GLU A 61 -4.26 0.25 0.69
C GLU A 61 -3.19 0.95 -0.15
N TRP A 62 -2.03 0.29 -0.26
CA TRP A 62 -1.09 0.52 -1.35
C TRP A 62 -1.09 -0.67 -2.29
N ILE A 63 -0.84 -0.40 -3.56
CA ILE A 63 -0.61 -1.39 -4.58
C ILE A 63 0.90 -1.49 -4.80
N TRP A 64 1.47 -2.61 -4.46
CA TRP A 64 2.86 -2.88 -4.77
C TRP A 64 2.97 -3.46 -6.19
N ASP A 65 3.41 -2.62 -7.14
CA ASP A 65 3.76 -3.01 -8.51
C ASP A 65 5.16 -3.67 -8.49
N LYS A 66 5.19 -4.97 -8.68
CA LYS A 66 6.41 -5.79 -8.64
C LYS A 66 7.31 -5.59 -9.86
N LYS A 67 6.86 -4.84 -10.87
CA LYS A 67 7.48 -4.67 -12.19
C LYS A 67 7.76 -5.99 -12.94
N MET A 68 7.42 -7.11 -12.34
CA MET A 68 7.53 -8.45 -12.89
C MET A 68 6.20 -9.16 -12.72
N CYS A 69 5.86 -9.93 -13.74
CA CYS A 69 4.64 -10.72 -13.71
C CYS A 69 4.92 -12.14 -13.22
N SER A 70 3.91 -12.74 -12.59
CA SER A 70 3.90 -14.14 -12.17
C SER A 70 2.62 -14.84 -12.65
N GLY A 71 2.54 -16.16 -12.49
CA GLY A 71 1.35 -16.92 -12.85
C GLY A 71 1.29 -17.31 -14.34
N PHE A 72 2.42 -17.47 -15.00
CA PHE A 72 2.50 -17.82 -16.44
C PHE A 72 1.74 -19.09 -16.81
N MET A 73 1.65 -20.08 -15.93
CA MET A 73 0.88 -21.31 -16.17
C MET A 73 -0.61 -21.07 -16.41
N ALA A 74 -1.14 -19.98 -15.84
CA ALA A 74 -2.55 -19.58 -15.96
C ALA A 74 -2.78 -18.52 -17.06
N ALA A 75 -1.76 -18.17 -17.85
CA ALA A 75 -1.83 -17.08 -18.84
C ALA A 75 -2.91 -17.27 -19.93
N LYS A 76 -3.33 -18.52 -20.18
CA LYS A 76 -4.43 -18.85 -21.11
C LYS A 76 -5.82 -18.50 -20.55
N TYR A 77 -5.96 -18.34 -19.24
CA TYR A 77 -7.25 -18.20 -18.55
C TYR A 77 -7.42 -16.88 -17.82
N ARG A 78 -6.32 -16.20 -17.49
CA ARG A 78 -6.34 -14.92 -16.76
C ARG A 78 -5.09 -14.09 -17.04
N PRO A 79 -5.15 -12.76 -16.83
CA PRO A 79 -3.97 -11.90 -16.87
C PRO A 79 -2.89 -12.36 -15.88
N LEU A 80 -1.62 -12.04 -16.19
CA LEU A 80 -0.51 -12.28 -15.30
C LEU A 80 -0.59 -11.36 -14.06
N LEU A 81 -0.15 -11.87 -12.92
CA LEU A 81 -0.16 -11.13 -11.65
C LEU A 81 1.09 -10.24 -11.56
N ALA A 82 0.87 -8.93 -11.61
CA ALA A 82 1.95 -7.93 -11.57
C ALA A 82 2.07 -7.20 -10.23
N HIS A 83 1.09 -7.36 -9.33
CA HIS A 83 1.03 -6.59 -8.09
C HIS A 83 0.58 -7.44 -6.89
N GLU A 84 0.79 -6.88 -5.71
CA GLU A 84 0.20 -7.30 -4.45
C GLU A 84 -0.38 -6.08 -3.73
N ASN A 85 -1.26 -6.31 -2.76
CA ASN A 85 -1.85 -5.27 -1.93
C ASN A 85 -1.11 -5.18 -0.60
N ILE A 86 -0.99 -3.97 -0.07
CA ILE A 86 -0.52 -3.69 1.28
C ILE A 86 -1.64 -2.95 1.98
N LEU A 87 -2.30 -3.63 2.90
CA LEU A 87 -3.53 -3.16 3.56
C LEU A 87 -3.18 -2.52 4.89
N VAL A 88 -3.78 -1.38 5.17
CA VAL A 88 -3.59 -0.66 6.43
C VAL A 88 -4.87 -0.63 7.22
N PHE A 89 -4.80 -1.13 8.46
CA PHE A 89 -5.88 -1.12 9.43
C PHE A 89 -5.46 -0.35 10.68
N ALA A 90 -6.42 0.26 11.36
CA ALA A 90 -6.22 0.90 12.65
C ALA A 90 -7.54 1.14 13.36
N LYS A 91 -7.56 1.08 14.70
CA LYS A 91 -8.73 1.44 15.51
C LYS A 91 -9.08 2.93 15.32
N ASN A 92 -8.09 3.79 15.49
CA ASN A 92 -8.23 5.24 15.47
C ASN A 92 -7.45 5.85 14.30
N LYS A 93 -7.31 7.19 14.32
CA LYS A 93 -6.43 7.91 13.41
C LYS A 93 -4.98 7.59 13.76
N THR A 94 -4.24 7.06 12.79
CA THR A 94 -2.83 6.74 12.94
C THR A 94 -1.94 7.93 12.62
N ILE A 95 -0.71 7.87 13.13
CA ILE A 95 0.36 8.76 12.69
C ILE A 95 0.72 8.37 11.25
N TYR A 96 0.63 9.34 10.35
CA TYR A 96 1.01 9.19 8.95
C TYR A 96 2.12 10.17 8.60
N ASN A 97 3.29 9.66 8.25
CA ASN A 97 4.46 10.43 7.85
C ASN A 97 4.70 10.26 6.35
N PRO A 98 4.10 11.08 5.48
CA PRO A 98 4.24 10.94 4.04
C PRO A 98 5.67 11.21 3.58
N LEU A 99 6.21 10.34 2.74
CA LEU A 99 7.46 10.56 2.05
C LEU A 99 7.17 11.37 0.78
N PHE A 100 7.36 12.69 0.89
CA PHE A 100 7.17 13.59 -0.24
C PHE A 100 8.23 13.38 -1.31
N THR A 101 7.84 13.54 -2.57
CA THR A 101 8.76 13.51 -3.73
C THR A 101 8.69 14.81 -4.47
N GLU A 102 9.79 15.20 -5.13
CA GLU A 102 9.83 16.39 -5.95
C GLU A 102 8.95 16.23 -7.20
N ARG A 103 8.29 17.33 -7.59
CA ARG A 103 7.55 17.41 -8.84
C ARG A 103 8.52 17.62 -9.99
N THR A 104 8.28 16.94 -11.09
CA THR A 104 8.96 17.22 -12.34
C THR A 104 8.58 18.61 -12.87
N ALA A 105 9.40 19.18 -13.77
CA ALA A 105 9.12 20.49 -14.40
C ALA A 105 7.74 20.52 -15.10
N THR A 106 7.33 19.39 -15.69
CA THR A 106 6.01 19.27 -16.34
C THR A 106 4.87 19.26 -15.32
N GLU A 107 5.04 18.56 -14.19
CA GLU A 107 4.06 18.53 -13.11
C GLU A 107 3.93 19.90 -12.44
N LEU A 108 5.03 20.64 -12.27
CA LEU A 108 5.01 22.01 -11.73
C LEU A 108 4.23 22.96 -12.63
N LYS A 109 4.42 22.89 -13.95
CA LYS A 109 3.66 23.70 -14.92
C LYS A 109 2.16 23.41 -14.85
N ARG A 110 1.77 22.12 -14.79
CA ARG A 110 0.35 21.72 -14.67
C ARG A 110 -0.25 22.16 -13.34
N PHE A 111 0.51 22.03 -12.26
CA PHE A 111 0.06 22.43 -10.93
C PHE A 111 -0.17 23.93 -10.83
N SER A 112 0.75 24.76 -11.34
CA SER A 112 0.63 26.22 -11.34
C SER A 112 -0.56 26.71 -12.20
N HIS A 113 -0.83 26.05 -13.32
CA HIS A 113 -1.99 26.36 -14.15
C HIS A 113 -3.31 26.06 -13.44
N LYS A 114 -3.40 24.89 -12.82
CA LYS A 114 -4.60 24.47 -12.08
C LYS A 114 -4.89 25.37 -10.86
N PHE A 115 -3.85 25.85 -10.18
CA PHE A 115 -3.98 26.81 -9.08
C PHE A 115 -4.56 28.15 -9.54
N LYS A 116 -4.08 28.71 -10.63
CA LYS A 116 -4.62 29.95 -11.23
C LYS A 116 -6.09 29.79 -11.65
N GLU A 117 -6.45 28.63 -12.17
CA GLU A 117 -7.83 28.32 -12.59
C GLU A 117 -8.79 28.19 -11.39
N ILE A 118 -8.32 27.64 -10.26
CA ILE A 118 -9.08 27.55 -9.03
C ILE A 118 -9.25 28.95 -8.40
N GLU A 119 -8.20 29.74 -8.32
CA GLU A 119 -8.28 31.12 -7.82
C GLU A 119 -9.25 31.99 -8.63
N SER A 120 -9.33 31.77 -9.95
CA SER A 120 -10.24 32.52 -10.81
C SER A 120 -11.71 32.10 -10.72
N LYS A 121 -12.02 30.91 -10.20
CA LYS A 121 -13.37 30.36 -10.15
C LYS A 121 -14.01 30.40 -8.76
N THR A 122 -13.29 30.82 -7.71
CA THR A 122 -13.75 30.68 -6.33
C THR A 122 -14.13 32.01 -5.67
N GLU A 123 -15.30 32.56 -6.02
CA GLU A 123 -16.02 33.41 -5.09
C GLU A 123 -16.76 32.62 -3.98
N HIS A 124 -16.85 31.30 -4.07
CA HIS A 124 -17.63 30.46 -3.14
C HIS A 124 -16.89 29.26 -2.51
N ALA A 125 -15.58 29.12 -2.64
CA ALA A 125 -14.86 27.97 -2.06
C ALA A 125 -14.27 28.29 -0.67
N SER A 126 -15.13 28.79 0.25
CA SER A 126 -14.76 29.04 1.64
C SER A 126 -14.48 27.77 2.48
N HIS A 127 -14.65 26.58 1.93
CA HIS A 127 -14.40 25.31 2.61
C HIS A 127 -13.12 24.58 2.20
N LEU A 128 -12.46 25.02 1.14
CA LEU A 128 -11.11 24.60 0.79
C LEU A 128 -10.14 25.64 1.33
N THR A 129 -9.94 25.70 2.65
CA THR A 129 -8.76 26.33 3.22
C THR A 129 -7.55 25.57 2.73
N LEU A 130 -7.09 25.90 1.51
CA LEU A 130 -5.73 25.72 1.12
C LEU A 130 -4.93 26.61 2.08
N SER A 131 -4.55 26.04 3.25
CA SER A 131 -3.61 26.69 4.16
C SER A 131 -2.51 27.25 3.30
N ASN A 132 -2.07 28.48 3.58
CA ASN A 132 -0.93 29.15 2.92
C ASN A 132 0.31 28.25 2.99
N LYS A 133 0.34 27.22 2.13
CA LYS A 133 1.51 26.38 1.94
C LYS A 133 2.53 27.22 1.21
N SER A 134 3.70 27.34 1.78
CA SER A 134 4.81 28.08 1.21
C SER A 134 5.06 27.65 -0.23
N ARG A 135 5.68 28.52 -1.06
CA ARG A 135 6.06 28.18 -2.46
C ARG A 135 6.94 26.92 -2.55
N ASP A 136 7.64 26.57 -1.49
CA ASP A 136 8.45 25.36 -1.40
C ASP A 136 7.59 24.10 -1.29
N ASP A 137 6.44 24.15 -0.64
CA ASP A 137 5.48 23.04 -0.61
C ASP A 137 4.89 22.73 -1.99
N ALA A 138 4.83 23.72 -2.89
CA ALA A 138 4.37 23.51 -4.25
C ALA A 138 5.32 22.63 -5.09
N LYS A 139 6.60 22.56 -4.74
CA LYS A 139 7.61 21.72 -5.42
C LYS A 139 7.46 20.26 -5.07
N MET A 140 6.88 19.97 -3.93
CA MET A 140 6.72 18.61 -3.42
C MET A 140 5.32 18.07 -3.74
N LYS A 141 5.23 16.76 -3.90
CA LYS A 141 3.95 16.04 -4.05
C LYS A 141 3.82 14.94 -3.00
N ASN A 142 2.58 14.73 -2.58
CA ASN A 142 2.25 13.58 -1.72
C ASN A 142 2.55 12.26 -2.44
N PRO A 143 2.94 11.21 -1.71
CA PRO A 143 3.04 9.88 -2.28
C PRO A 143 1.68 9.41 -2.80
N SER A 144 1.71 8.57 -3.82
CA SER A 144 0.53 7.86 -4.32
C SER A 144 0.39 6.50 -3.63
N THR A 145 -0.76 5.87 -3.80
CA THR A 145 -0.99 4.50 -3.34
C THR A 145 -0.26 3.44 -4.17
N LEU A 146 0.50 3.83 -5.20
CA LEU A 146 1.25 2.91 -6.05
C LEU A 146 2.73 2.94 -5.68
N ILE A 147 3.23 1.80 -5.20
CA ILE A 147 4.64 1.56 -4.86
C ILE A 147 5.27 0.72 -5.97
N ARG A 148 6.40 1.15 -6.53
CA ARG A 148 7.11 0.46 -7.61
C ARG A 148 8.47 -0.02 -7.16
N ILE A 149 8.51 -1.22 -6.59
CA ILE A 149 9.72 -1.89 -6.12
C ILE A 149 9.82 -3.23 -6.85
N ASN A 150 11.00 -3.58 -7.34
CA ASN A 150 11.19 -4.85 -8.04
C ASN A 150 10.88 -6.03 -7.10
N GLY A 151 10.07 -6.98 -7.56
CA GLY A 151 9.91 -8.26 -6.87
C GLY A 151 11.24 -9.03 -6.85
N LEU A 152 11.44 -9.87 -5.83
CA LEU A 152 12.63 -10.74 -5.76
C LEU A 152 12.57 -11.82 -6.84
N VAL A 153 13.64 -11.91 -7.61
CA VAL A 153 13.86 -12.98 -8.58
C VAL A 153 14.85 -14.00 -8.03
N ASN A 154 14.82 -15.21 -8.54
CA ASN A 154 15.71 -16.30 -8.12
C ASN A 154 17.20 -15.95 -8.23
N SER A 155 17.56 -15.01 -9.11
CA SER A 155 18.94 -14.51 -9.28
C SER A 155 19.31 -13.35 -8.35
N SER A 156 18.37 -12.77 -7.60
CA SER A 156 18.67 -11.67 -6.68
C SER A 156 19.59 -12.13 -5.55
N LYS A 157 20.47 -11.23 -5.08
CA LYS A 157 21.37 -11.51 -3.95
C LYS A 157 20.59 -11.90 -2.69
N GLU A 158 19.49 -11.21 -2.41
CA GLU A 158 18.64 -11.49 -1.26
C GLU A 158 18.02 -12.89 -1.29
N LYS A 159 17.53 -13.34 -2.46
CA LYS A 159 16.97 -14.68 -2.61
C LYS A 159 18.02 -15.78 -2.56
N LYS A 160 19.25 -15.52 -3.00
CA LYS A 160 20.37 -16.45 -2.88
C LYS A 160 20.79 -16.72 -1.43
N GLN A 161 20.43 -15.84 -0.49
CA GLN A 161 20.65 -16.06 0.94
C GLN A 161 19.69 -17.09 1.56
N GLY A 162 18.70 -17.57 0.79
CA GLY A 162 17.90 -18.75 1.14
C GLY A 162 16.97 -18.60 2.33
N LEU A 163 16.60 -17.37 2.71
CA LEU A 163 15.86 -17.11 3.93
C LEU A 163 14.42 -17.63 3.87
N HIS A 164 13.68 -17.36 2.79
CA HIS A 164 12.30 -17.85 2.62
C HIS A 164 11.87 -17.89 1.14
N PRO A 165 11.08 -18.91 0.70
CA PRO A 165 10.65 -19.05 -0.71
C PRO A 165 9.86 -17.86 -1.24
N THR A 166 9.05 -17.21 -0.38
CA THR A 166 8.16 -16.08 -0.72
C THR A 166 8.60 -14.77 -0.08
N GLN A 167 9.88 -14.65 0.28
CA GLN A 167 10.45 -13.43 0.87
C GLN A 167 10.09 -12.18 0.07
N LYS A 168 9.69 -11.13 0.77
CA LYS A 168 9.49 -9.80 0.20
C LYS A 168 10.82 -9.04 0.10
N PRO A 169 10.95 -8.06 -0.84
CA PRO A 169 12.12 -7.17 -0.87
C PRO A 169 12.27 -6.38 0.42
N THR A 170 13.50 -6.18 0.88
CA THR A 170 13.79 -5.36 2.07
C THR A 170 13.50 -3.87 1.87
N GLU A 171 13.38 -3.42 0.61
CA GLU A 171 13.02 -2.05 0.23
C GLU A 171 11.51 -1.76 0.37
N LEU A 172 10.68 -2.81 0.49
CA LEU A 172 9.23 -2.71 0.58
C LEU A 172 8.81 -2.27 1.98
#